data_acc1155c1ee10b8d58748298748ca258
#
_entry.id   acc1155c1ee10b8d58748298748ca258
#
_cell.length_a   1.000
_cell.length_b   1.000
_cell.length_c   1.000
_cell.angle_alpha   90.00
_cell.angle_beta   90.00
_cell.angle_gamma   90.00
#
_symmetry.space_group_name_H-M   'P 1'
#
loop_
_entity.id
_entity.type
_entity.pdbx_description
1 polymer ?
#
loop_
_entity_poly.entity_id
_entity_poly.type
_entity_poly.pdbx_seq_one_letter_code
_entity_poly.pdbx_strand_id
1 'polypeptide(L)'
;PPRLAFVKGAPWQAAEPVLDEAFGELVDALGDIVQPLDLGHTFDKAIEFHGTVMAVEMAHNFRRDLAQGGHVLSVQLRELLERGSKQTALAYLEATSSVETFNRALDDVFGEYDAILTACAPGEAPIGMATGNPIFCSTWSLLGTPAVSLPLLQGPNGLPIGVQLIGRRGNDARLLRTARWLAARVSKGAGRKAS
;
A
#
# COMPACT_ATOMS: atom_id res chain seq x y z
N PRO A 1 -16.40 -14.71 -10.71
CA PRO A 1 -15.86 -13.44 -10.22
C PRO A 1 -14.95 -13.68 -9.01
N PRO A 2 -13.92 -12.86 -8.80
CA PRO A 2 -13.10 -12.94 -7.60
C PRO A 2 -13.88 -12.46 -6.37
N ARG A 3 -13.45 -12.87 -5.17
CA ARG A 3 -13.88 -12.30 -3.90
C ARG A 3 -12.80 -11.34 -3.42
N LEU A 4 -13.16 -10.10 -3.13
CA LEU A 4 -12.24 -9.04 -2.72
C LEU A 4 -12.53 -8.59 -1.29
N ALA A 5 -11.49 -8.44 -0.46
CA ALA A 5 -11.59 -7.84 0.85
C ALA A 5 -11.27 -6.34 0.74
N PHE A 6 -12.19 -5.45 1.07
CA PHE A 6 -11.91 -4.02 1.15
C PHE A 6 -11.35 -3.67 2.52
N VAL A 7 -10.08 -3.22 2.54
CA VAL A 7 -9.36 -2.90 3.76
C VAL A 7 -9.00 -1.41 3.78
N LYS A 8 -9.49 -0.70 4.78
CA LYS A 8 -9.08 0.69 5.08
C LYS A 8 -7.81 0.69 5.94
N GLY A 9 -7.86 0.18 7.14
CA GLY A 9 -6.74 0.11 8.08
C GLY A 9 -6.19 1.48 8.52
N ALA A 10 -5.07 1.46 9.25
CA ALA A 10 -4.43 2.67 9.78
C ALA A 10 -4.03 3.72 8.70
N PRO A 11 -3.59 3.34 7.47
CA PRO A 11 -3.28 4.32 6.43
C PRO A 11 -4.44 5.24 6.07
N TRP A 12 -5.68 4.82 6.28
CA TRP A 12 -6.87 5.62 5.95
C TRP A 12 -7.03 6.89 6.78
N GLN A 13 -6.36 6.99 7.93
CA GLN A 13 -6.29 8.22 8.72
C GLN A 13 -5.60 9.37 7.97
N ALA A 14 -4.78 9.05 6.96
CA ALA A 14 -4.14 10.03 6.09
C ALA A 14 -4.88 10.23 4.76
N ALA A 15 -6.04 9.60 4.58
CA ALA A 15 -6.83 9.71 3.36
C ALA A 15 -7.43 11.12 3.23
N GLU A 16 -7.39 11.66 2.02
CA GLU A 16 -8.13 12.86 1.67
C GLU A 16 -9.63 12.54 1.53
N PRO A 17 -10.54 13.48 1.79
CA PRO A 17 -11.98 13.22 1.71
C PRO A 17 -12.44 12.61 0.38
N VAL A 18 -11.86 13.03 -0.73
CA VAL A 18 -12.14 12.50 -2.07
C VAL A 18 -11.87 11.00 -2.19
N LEU A 19 -10.95 10.47 -1.38
CA LEU A 19 -10.62 9.05 -1.40
C LEU A 19 -11.76 8.21 -0.81
N ASP A 20 -12.33 8.66 0.30
CA ASP A 20 -13.48 7.99 0.93
C ASP A 20 -14.69 7.93 -0.01
N GLU A 21 -15.00 9.05 -0.68
CA GLU A 21 -16.10 9.16 -1.62
C GLU A 21 -15.89 8.23 -2.83
N ALA A 22 -14.72 8.34 -3.49
CA ALA A 22 -14.41 7.56 -4.70
C ALA A 22 -14.37 6.04 -4.43
N PHE A 23 -13.82 5.63 -3.28
CA PHE A 23 -13.81 4.21 -2.90
C PHE A 23 -15.19 3.72 -2.45
N GLY A 24 -16.01 4.57 -1.81
CA GLY A 24 -17.41 4.27 -1.51
C GLY A 24 -18.18 3.92 -2.78
N GLU A 25 -18.12 4.80 -3.79
CA GLU A 25 -18.77 4.55 -5.09
C GLU A 25 -18.24 3.28 -5.80
N LEU A 26 -16.95 3.02 -5.73
CA LEU A 26 -16.34 1.81 -6.32
C LEU A 26 -16.87 0.54 -5.64
N VAL A 27 -16.87 0.51 -4.31
CA VAL A 27 -17.34 -0.64 -3.51
C VAL A 27 -18.82 -0.90 -3.79
N ASP A 28 -19.65 0.15 -3.80
CA ASP A 28 -21.09 0.05 -4.10
C ASP A 28 -21.33 -0.49 -5.53
N ALA A 29 -20.54 -0.03 -6.51
CA ALA A 29 -20.66 -0.49 -7.89
C ALA A 29 -20.20 -1.96 -8.09
N LEU A 30 -19.32 -2.47 -7.23
CA LEU A 30 -18.85 -3.85 -7.25
C LEU A 30 -19.79 -4.80 -6.47
N GLY A 31 -20.56 -4.27 -5.50
CA GLY A 31 -21.55 -5.03 -4.73
C GLY A 31 -20.94 -6.22 -3.98
N ASP A 32 -21.62 -7.35 -4.00
CA ASP A 32 -21.28 -8.56 -3.23
C ASP A 32 -19.88 -9.15 -3.52
N ILE A 33 -19.20 -8.65 -4.55
CA ILE A 33 -17.83 -9.07 -4.90
C ILE A 33 -16.79 -8.54 -3.91
N VAL A 34 -17.09 -7.40 -3.29
CA VAL A 34 -16.24 -6.71 -2.33
C VAL A 34 -16.89 -6.72 -0.96
N GLN A 35 -16.16 -7.18 0.03
CA GLN A 35 -16.62 -7.19 1.42
C GLN A 35 -15.68 -6.35 2.29
N PRO A 36 -16.18 -5.43 3.11
CA PRO A 36 -15.37 -4.73 4.09
C PRO A 36 -14.71 -5.72 5.06
N LEU A 37 -13.42 -5.53 5.30
CA LEU A 37 -12.64 -6.36 6.23
C LEU A 37 -11.76 -5.47 7.10
N ASP A 38 -11.80 -5.69 8.40
CA ASP A 38 -10.83 -5.16 9.35
C ASP A 38 -9.76 -6.22 9.61
N LEU A 39 -8.49 -5.87 9.42
CA LEU A 39 -7.36 -6.76 9.70
C LEU A 39 -7.06 -6.92 11.21
N GLY A 40 -7.72 -6.10 12.04
CA GLY A 40 -7.57 -6.11 13.49
C GLY A 40 -6.22 -5.59 14.00
N HIS A 41 -6.05 -5.65 15.32
CA HIS A 41 -4.90 -5.07 16.03
C HIS A 41 -3.55 -5.70 15.68
N THR A 42 -3.54 -6.87 15.07
CA THR A 42 -2.28 -7.53 14.65
C THR A 42 -1.43 -6.60 13.78
N PHE A 43 -2.04 -5.75 12.96
CA PHE A 43 -1.35 -4.88 12.01
C PHE A 43 -1.07 -3.45 12.51
N ASP A 44 -1.42 -3.11 13.76
CA ASP A 44 -1.28 -1.74 14.30
C ASP A 44 0.16 -1.21 14.21
N LYS A 45 1.15 -2.07 14.40
CA LYS A 45 2.57 -1.70 14.33
C LYS A 45 3.21 -1.85 12.93
N ALA A 46 2.49 -2.31 11.93
CA ALA A 46 3.09 -2.66 10.64
C ALA A 46 3.76 -1.45 9.95
N ILE A 47 3.15 -0.27 10.02
CA ILE A 47 3.71 0.97 9.44
C ILE A 47 4.97 1.41 10.20
N GLU A 48 4.96 1.37 11.53
CA GLU A 48 6.11 1.68 12.38
C GLU A 48 7.28 0.73 12.07
N PHE A 49 7.01 -0.57 12.01
CA PHE A 49 8.01 -1.58 11.71
C PHE A 49 8.57 -1.44 10.29
N HIS A 50 7.72 -1.12 9.31
CA HIS A 50 8.21 -0.76 7.97
C HIS A 50 9.20 0.41 8.02
N GLY A 51 8.86 1.47 8.74
CA GLY A 51 9.73 2.64 8.89
C GLY A 51 11.08 2.30 9.54
N THR A 52 11.08 1.43 10.55
CA THR A 52 12.29 0.94 11.22
C THR A 52 13.16 0.12 10.28
N VAL A 53 12.60 -0.90 9.63
CA VAL A 53 13.33 -1.78 8.70
C VAL A 53 13.90 -0.96 7.55
N MET A 54 13.07 -0.15 6.89
CA MET A 54 13.50 0.68 5.77
C MET A 54 14.64 1.64 6.17
N ALA A 55 14.53 2.33 7.30
CA ALA A 55 15.56 3.28 7.72
C ALA A 55 16.90 2.60 8.01
N VAL A 56 16.89 1.45 8.72
CA VAL A 56 18.11 0.68 9.04
C VAL A 56 18.77 0.14 7.77
N GLU A 57 18.00 -0.48 6.89
CA GLU A 57 18.53 -1.05 5.66
C GLU A 57 19.04 0.02 4.70
N MET A 58 18.37 1.15 4.58
CA MET A 58 18.86 2.29 3.80
C MET A 58 20.15 2.86 4.39
N ALA A 59 20.23 3.06 5.72
CA ALA A 59 21.44 3.52 6.36
C ALA A 59 22.63 2.55 6.10
N HIS A 60 22.37 1.24 6.14
CA HIS A 60 23.39 0.23 5.82
C HIS A 60 23.79 0.27 4.34
N ASN A 61 22.83 0.31 3.42
CA ASN A 61 23.09 0.21 1.99
C ASN A 61 23.76 1.47 1.43
N PHE A 62 23.34 2.67 1.87
CA PHE A 62 23.87 3.96 1.42
C PHE A 62 25.05 4.49 2.26
N ARG A 63 25.62 3.69 3.16
CA ARG A 63 26.72 4.15 4.04
C ARG A 63 27.94 4.68 3.28
N ARG A 64 28.25 4.09 2.11
CA ARG A 64 29.37 4.53 1.26
C ARG A 64 29.07 5.83 0.55
N ASP A 65 27.86 5.97 0.01
CA ASP A 65 27.40 7.17 -0.69
C ASP A 65 27.35 8.35 0.28
N LEU A 66 26.88 8.12 1.50
CA LEU A 66 26.87 9.13 2.55
C LEU A 66 28.29 9.59 2.92
N ALA A 67 29.24 8.66 3.03
CA ALA A 67 30.63 8.96 3.37
C ALA A 67 31.38 9.71 2.25
N GLN A 68 31.11 9.38 0.98
CA GLN A 68 31.83 9.95 -0.16
C GLN A 68 31.16 11.19 -0.76
N GLY A 69 29.84 11.28 -0.69
CA GLY A 69 29.07 12.32 -1.37
C GLY A 69 27.84 12.80 -0.60
N GLY A 70 27.85 12.74 0.74
CA GLY A 70 26.70 13.13 1.56
C GLY A 70 26.16 14.55 1.31
N HIS A 71 27.00 15.46 0.79
CA HIS A 71 26.62 16.82 0.45
C HIS A 71 25.74 16.92 -0.81
N VAL A 72 25.74 15.92 -1.69
CA VAL A 72 24.89 15.87 -2.90
C VAL A 72 23.60 15.10 -2.68
N LEU A 73 23.45 14.40 -1.54
CA LEU A 73 22.21 13.75 -1.18
C LEU A 73 21.15 14.76 -0.75
N SER A 74 19.88 14.49 -1.07
CA SER A 74 18.79 15.34 -0.57
C SER A 74 18.76 15.38 0.95
N VAL A 75 18.21 16.46 1.52
CA VAL A 75 18.05 16.60 2.96
C VAL A 75 17.24 15.44 3.53
N GLN A 76 16.13 15.10 2.89
CA GLN A 76 15.24 14.02 3.31
C GLN A 76 15.95 12.66 3.37
N LEU A 77 16.78 12.35 2.36
CA LEU A 77 17.55 11.11 2.36
C LEU A 77 18.57 11.08 3.50
N ARG A 78 19.32 12.17 3.69
CA ARG A 78 20.29 12.25 4.82
C ARG A 78 19.62 12.06 6.17
N GLU A 79 18.49 12.71 6.42
CA GLU A 79 17.72 12.56 7.65
C GLU A 79 17.23 11.12 7.86
N LEU A 80 16.79 10.44 6.76
CA LEU A 80 16.41 9.04 6.81
C LEU A 80 17.59 8.14 7.20
N LEU A 81 18.75 8.34 6.55
CA LEU A 81 19.97 7.56 6.83
C LEU A 81 20.47 7.80 8.28
N GLU A 82 20.43 9.05 8.76
CA GLU A 82 20.77 9.39 10.13
C GLU A 82 19.82 8.73 11.14
N ARG A 83 18.52 8.77 10.89
CA ARG A 83 17.51 8.09 11.71
C ARG A 83 17.76 6.59 11.75
N GLY A 84 18.06 5.98 10.60
CA GLY A 84 18.35 4.55 10.49
C GLY A 84 19.61 4.13 11.27
N SER A 85 20.65 4.96 11.23
CA SER A 85 21.91 4.70 11.96
C SER A 85 21.76 4.77 13.51
N LYS A 86 20.70 5.40 14.00
CA LYS A 86 20.38 5.54 15.43
C LYS A 86 19.44 4.44 15.94
N GLN A 87 18.87 3.61 15.05
CA GLN A 87 18.01 2.49 15.45
C GLN A 87 18.80 1.44 16.21
N THR A 88 18.17 0.85 17.23
CA THR A 88 18.78 -0.25 17.96
C THR A 88 18.63 -1.57 17.21
N ALA A 89 19.57 -2.49 17.42
CA ALA A 89 19.45 -3.85 16.91
C ALA A 89 18.17 -4.55 17.40
N LEU A 90 17.76 -4.27 18.64
CA LEU A 90 16.53 -4.83 19.22
C LEU A 90 15.29 -4.37 18.45
N ALA A 91 15.15 -3.08 18.17
CA ALA A 91 14.02 -2.56 17.41
C ALA A 91 13.95 -3.15 16.00
N TYR A 92 15.10 -3.30 15.33
CA TYR A 92 15.17 -3.94 14.00
C TYR A 92 14.77 -5.42 14.06
N LEU A 93 15.26 -6.17 15.05
CA LEU A 93 14.92 -7.57 15.22
C LEU A 93 13.44 -7.77 15.58
N GLU A 94 12.85 -6.91 16.42
CA GLU A 94 11.42 -6.93 16.71
C GLU A 94 10.60 -6.72 15.45
N ALA A 95 10.94 -5.69 14.66
CA ALA A 95 10.24 -5.40 13.42
C ALA A 95 10.33 -6.54 12.40
N THR A 96 11.53 -7.09 12.18
CA THR A 96 11.73 -8.16 11.19
C THR A 96 11.12 -9.50 11.62
N SER A 97 11.19 -9.84 12.90
CA SER A 97 10.56 -11.09 13.42
C SER A 97 9.03 -11.05 13.37
N SER A 98 8.44 -9.85 13.44
CA SER A 98 6.98 -9.68 13.35
C SER A 98 6.40 -9.96 11.97
N VAL A 99 7.21 -9.87 10.90
CA VAL A 99 6.78 -10.07 9.50
C VAL A 99 6.11 -11.42 9.29
N GLU A 100 6.63 -12.47 9.92
CA GLU A 100 6.05 -13.81 9.80
C GLU A 100 4.67 -13.90 10.45
N THR A 101 4.48 -13.26 11.60
CA THR A 101 3.17 -13.21 12.29
C THR A 101 2.13 -12.49 11.43
N PHE A 102 2.49 -11.34 10.83
CA PHE A 102 1.62 -10.63 9.91
C PHE A 102 1.26 -11.47 8.68
N ASN A 103 2.25 -12.14 8.09
CA ASN A 103 2.02 -12.97 6.91
C ASN A 103 1.11 -14.17 7.19
N ARG A 104 1.19 -14.78 8.38
CA ARG A 104 0.24 -15.85 8.79
C ARG A 104 -1.19 -15.31 8.90
N ALA A 105 -1.37 -14.13 9.49
CA ALA A 105 -2.69 -13.51 9.55
C ALA A 105 -3.23 -13.17 8.15
N LEU A 106 -2.37 -12.76 7.22
CA LEU A 106 -2.78 -12.57 5.81
C LEU A 106 -3.09 -13.89 5.10
N ASP A 107 -2.44 -14.98 5.44
CA ASP A 107 -2.74 -16.29 4.85
C ASP A 107 -4.19 -16.72 5.13
N ASP A 108 -4.72 -16.39 6.32
CA ASP A 108 -6.13 -16.63 6.66
C ASP A 108 -7.06 -15.78 5.78
N VAL A 109 -6.73 -14.49 5.59
CA VAL A 109 -7.47 -13.59 4.68
C VAL A 109 -7.46 -14.13 3.25
N PHE A 110 -6.30 -14.54 2.74
CA PHE A 110 -6.18 -15.10 1.39
C PHE A 110 -6.70 -16.54 1.26
N GLY A 111 -7.08 -17.18 2.35
CA GLY A 111 -7.89 -18.40 2.35
C GLY A 111 -9.32 -18.16 1.90
N GLU A 112 -9.85 -16.94 2.15
CA GLU A 112 -11.24 -16.57 1.83
C GLU A 112 -11.36 -15.64 0.62
N TYR A 113 -10.36 -14.77 0.40
CA TYR A 113 -10.37 -13.74 -0.63
C TYR A 113 -9.28 -13.94 -1.68
N ASP A 114 -9.57 -13.53 -2.91
CA ASP A 114 -8.62 -13.58 -4.03
C ASP A 114 -7.58 -12.47 -3.97
N ALA A 115 -7.95 -11.31 -3.41
CA ALA A 115 -7.09 -10.17 -3.18
C ALA A 115 -7.70 -9.22 -2.14
N ILE A 116 -6.84 -8.41 -1.49
CA ILE A 116 -7.25 -7.24 -0.75
C ILE A 116 -7.32 -6.06 -1.73
N LEU A 117 -8.37 -5.25 -1.61
CA LEU A 117 -8.57 -4.01 -2.34
C LEU A 117 -8.38 -2.85 -1.36
N THR A 118 -7.54 -1.88 -1.71
CA THR A 118 -7.28 -0.69 -0.91
C THR A 118 -6.78 0.46 -1.79
N ALA A 119 -6.48 1.62 -1.20
CA ALA A 119 -5.90 2.75 -1.91
C ALA A 119 -4.39 2.61 -2.11
N CYS A 120 -3.83 3.33 -3.10
CA CYS A 120 -2.38 3.42 -3.34
C CYS A 120 -1.73 4.61 -2.63
N ALA A 121 -2.49 5.70 -2.46
CA ALA A 121 -2.03 6.98 -1.95
C ALA A 121 -3.20 7.70 -1.25
N PRO A 122 -2.93 8.73 -0.45
CA PRO A 122 -3.99 9.48 0.27
C PRO A 122 -5.03 10.18 -0.61
N GLY A 123 -4.68 10.47 -1.84
CA GLY A 123 -5.52 11.18 -2.82
C GLY A 123 -4.82 11.31 -4.16
N GLU A 124 -5.03 12.43 -4.86
CA GLU A 124 -4.32 12.76 -6.09
C GLU A 124 -2.82 13.05 -5.85
N ALA A 125 -2.04 13.02 -6.91
CA ALA A 125 -0.64 13.41 -6.84
C ALA A 125 -0.50 14.87 -6.36
N PRO A 126 0.41 15.18 -5.41
CA PRO A 126 0.61 16.53 -4.91
C PRO A 126 1.21 17.44 -6.01
N ILE A 127 0.86 18.73 -5.94
CA ILE A 127 1.44 19.74 -6.85
C ILE A 127 2.92 19.94 -6.49
N GLY A 128 3.76 20.06 -7.53
CA GLY A 128 5.21 20.34 -7.40
C GLY A 128 6.07 19.08 -7.42
N MET A 129 7.22 19.12 -6.74
CA MET A 129 8.25 18.08 -6.79
C MET A 129 8.20 17.08 -5.60
N ALA A 130 7.16 17.15 -4.77
CA ALA A 130 6.98 16.22 -3.67
C ALA A 130 6.65 14.81 -4.18
N THR A 131 7.23 13.78 -3.55
CA THR A 131 7.01 12.38 -3.93
C THR A 131 5.69 11.81 -3.40
N GLY A 132 4.91 12.58 -2.65
CA GLY A 132 3.70 12.13 -1.99
C GLY A 132 3.97 11.32 -0.70
N ASN A 133 2.89 10.79 -0.13
CA ASN A 133 2.94 10.01 1.11
C ASN A 133 2.78 8.51 0.81
N PRO A 134 3.80 7.66 1.06
CA PRO A 134 3.77 6.24 0.72
C PRO A 134 3.03 5.36 1.76
N ILE A 135 2.31 5.94 2.71
CA ILE A 135 1.74 5.22 3.86
C ILE A 135 0.87 4.02 3.47
N PHE A 136 0.14 4.12 2.34
CA PHE A 136 -0.69 3.02 1.84
C PHE A 136 0.10 1.83 1.27
N CYS A 137 1.39 2.02 0.97
CA CYS A 137 2.27 0.97 0.46
C CYS A 137 3.11 0.32 1.56
N SER A 138 3.25 0.98 2.72
CA SER A 138 4.22 0.62 3.77
C SER A 138 4.02 -0.80 4.30
N THR A 139 2.80 -1.16 4.70
CA THR A 139 2.50 -2.49 5.22
C THR A 139 2.82 -3.59 4.20
N TRP A 140 2.39 -3.41 2.97
CA TRP A 140 2.56 -4.41 1.91
C TRP A 140 4.02 -4.59 1.51
N SER A 141 4.79 -3.50 1.51
CA SER A 141 6.25 -3.53 1.28
C SER A 141 6.98 -4.28 2.39
N LEU A 142 6.64 -4.03 3.67
CA LEU A 142 7.20 -4.76 4.80
C LEU A 142 6.97 -6.26 4.67
N LEU A 143 5.74 -6.65 4.29
CA LEU A 143 5.32 -8.04 4.23
C LEU A 143 5.77 -8.78 2.97
N GLY A 144 6.33 -8.08 1.98
CA GLY A 144 6.74 -8.65 0.70
C GLY A 144 5.59 -9.27 -0.09
N THR A 145 4.39 -8.73 0.06
CA THR A 145 3.22 -9.17 -0.69
C THR A 145 3.22 -8.55 -2.09
N PRO A 146 2.81 -9.29 -3.14
CA PRO A 146 2.65 -8.71 -4.46
C PRO A 146 1.51 -7.71 -4.46
N ALA A 147 1.76 -6.55 -5.09
CA ALA A 147 0.79 -5.46 -5.20
C ALA A 147 0.72 -4.95 -6.63
N VAL A 148 -0.48 -4.56 -7.07
CA VAL A 148 -0.70 -3.93 -8.37
C VAL A 148 -1.61 -2.71 -8.22
N SER A 149 -1.22 -1.59 -8.83
CA SER A 149 -2.02 -0.37 -8.87
C SER A 149 -2.77 -0.27 -10.19
N LEU A 150 -4.06 0.06 -10.12
CA LEU A 150 -4.93 0.27 -11.26
C LEU A 150 -5.50 1.70 -11.21
N PRO A 151 -5.36 2.52 -12.27
CA PRO A 151 -5.89 3.88 -12.32
C PRO A 151 -7.39 3.86 -12.64
N LEU A 152 -8.21 3.37 -11.71
CA LEU A 152 -9.64 3.14 -11.93
C LEU A 152 -10.52 4.31 -11.50
N LEU A 153 -10.01 5.21 -10.67
CA LEU A 153 -10.72 6.35 -10.14
C LEU A 153 -10.06 7.66 -10.59
N GLN A 154 -10.81 8.75 -10.52
CA GLN A 154 -10.35 10.08 -10.90
C GLN A 154 -10.72 11.06 -9.78
N GLY A 155 -9.77 11.92 -9.43
CA GLY A 155 -9.99 12.97 -8.46
C GLY A 155 -10.53 14.26 -9.08
N PRO A 156 -10.81 15.27 -8.25
CA PRO A 156 -11.48 16.52 -8.68
C PRO A 156 -10.63 17.36 -9.64
N ASN A 157 -9.31 17.21 -9.64
CA ASN A 157 -8.42 17.91 -10.58
C ASN A 157 -8.16 17.12 -11.86
N GLY A 158 -8.85 16.00 -12.06
CA GLY A 158 -8.73 15.14 -13.23
C GLY A 158 -7.54 14.17 -13.19
N LEU A 159 -6.79 14.12 -12.08
CA LEU A 159 -5.69 13.18 -11.92
C LEU A 159 -6.20 11.79 -11.49
N PRO A 160 -5.48 10.71 -11.85
CA PRO A 160 -5.90 9.37 -11.45
C PRO A 160 -5.71 9.15 -9.96
N ILE A 161 -6.67 8.45 -9.36
CA ILE A 161 -6.57 7.85 -8.03
C ILE A 161 -6.39 6.34 -8.22
N GLY A 162 -5.32 5.80 -7.66
CA GLY A 162 -4.95 4.40 -7.79
C GLY A 162 -5.74 3.48 -6.86
N VAL A 163 -6.34 2.44 -7.42
CA VAL A 163 -6.88 1.30 -6.67
C VAL A 163 -5.81 0.24 -6.58
N GLN A 164 -5.41 -0.12 -5.36
CA GLN A 164 -4.39 -1.13 -5.11
C GLN A 164 -5.03 -2.48 -4.84
N LEU A 165 -4.55 -3.51 -5.54
CA LEU A 165 -4.82 -4.90 -5.20
C LEU A 165 -3.57 -5.54 -4.61
N ILE A 166 -3.75 -6.21 -3.47
CA ILE A 166 -2.71 -6.96 -2.78
C ILE A 166 -3.03 -8.44 -2.89
N GLY A 167 -2.05 -9.24 -3.27
CA GLY A 167 -2.16 -10.68 -3.38
C GLY A 167 -1.36 -11.45 -2.35
N ARG A 168 -1.64 -12.75 -2.25
CA ARG A 168 -0.85 -13.67 -1.44
C ARG A 168 0.58 -13.76 -1.97
N ARG A 169 1.56 -13.81 -1.08
CA ARG A 169 2.98 -14.02 -1.44
C ARG A 169 3.16 -15.23 -2.35
N GLY A 170 3.94 -15.06 -3.42
CA GLY A 170 4.21 -16.10 -4.40
C GLY A 170 3.03 -16.44 -5.33
N ASN A 171 1.94 -15.68 -5.30
CA ASN A 171 0.78 -15.92 -6.15
C ASN A 171 0.46 -14.74 -7.09
N ASP A 172 1.50 -14.16 -7.68
CA ASP A 172 1.43 -13.02 -8.60
C ASP A 172 0.49 -13.26 -9.78
N ALA A 173 0.51 -14.49 -10.30
CA ALA A 173 -0.35 -14.86 -11.44
C ALA A 173 -1.85 -14.76 -11.11
N ARG A 174 -2.26 -15.09 -9.86
CA ARG A 174 -3.65 -14.92 -9.40
C ARG A 174 -3.98 -13.43 -9.27
N LEU A 175 -3.09 -12.65 -8.66
CA LEU A 175 -3.25 -11.22 -8.50
C LEU A 175 -3.43 -10.53 -9.85
N LEU A 176 -2.58 -10.82 -10.85
CA LEU A 176 -2.66 -10.22 -12.18
C LEU A 176 -3.96 -10.60 -12.92
N ARG A 177 -4.45 -11.84 -12.76
CA ARG A 177 -5.76 -12.23 -13.31
C ARG A 177 -6.90 -11.47 -12.64
N THR A 178 -6.85 -11.31 -11.33
CA THR A 178 -7.84 -10.53 -10.55
C THR A 178 -7.82 -9.07 -10.97
N ALA A 179 -6.63 -8.47 -11.12
CA ALA A 179 -6.46 -7.10 -11.58
C ALA A 179 -7.05 -6.87 -12.98
N ARG A 180 -6.76 -7.76 -13.92
CA ARG A 180 -7.33 -7.72 -15.27
C ARG A 180 -8.85 -7.83 -15.25
N TRP A 181 -9.38 -8.71 -14.41
CA TRP A 181 -10.82 -8.86 -14.26
C TRP A 181 -11.46 -7.57 -13.70
N LEU A 182 -10.88 -6.98 -12.65
CA LEU A 182 -11.38 -5.76 -12.03
C LEU A 182 -11.37 -4.58 -13.02
N ALA A 183 -10.26 -4.38 -13.72
CA ALA A 183 -10.15 -3.33 -14.73
C ALA A 183 -11.24 -3.47 -15.83
N ALA A 184 -11.44 -4.67 -16.34
CA ALA A 184 -12.46 -4.92 -17.35
C ALA A 184 -13.90 -4.74 -16.80
N ARG A 185 -14.14 -5.02 -15.52
CA ARG A 185 -15.45 -4.87 -14.88
C ARG A 185 -15.81 -3.40 -14.71
N VAL A 186 -14.87 -2.58 -14.23
CA VAL A 186 -15.07 -1.13 -14.01
C VAL A 186 -15.24 -0.39 -15.34
N SER A 187 -14.41 -0.69 -16.35
CA SER A 187 -14.53 -0.06 -17.68
C SER A 187 -15.90 -0.32 -18.34
N LYS A 188 -16.48 -1.51 -18.17
CA LYS A 188 -17.83 -1.83 -18.67
C LYS A 188 -18.92 -1.08 -17.93
N GLY A 189 -18.73 -0.79 -16.63
CA GLY A 189 -19.65 0.00 -15.81
C GLY A 189 -19.70 1.47 -16.22
N ALA A 190 -18.53 2.06 -16.52
CA ALA A 190 -18.41 3.44 -16.97
C ALA A 190 -19.11 3.69 -18.32
N GLY A 191 -19.00 2.76 -19.26
CA GLY A 191 -19.67 2.85 -20.58
C GLY A 191 -21.20 2.77 -20.53
N ARG A 192 -21.79 2.24 -19.43
CA ARG A 192 -23.26 2.17 -19.27
C ARG A 192 -23.88 3.45 -18.66
N LYS A 193 -23.08 4.29 -18.01
CA LYS A 193 -23.54 5.59 -17.46
C LYS A 193 -23.48 6.72 -18.51
N ALA A 194 -22.83 6.51 -19.66
CA ALA A 194 -22.64 7.50 -20.72
C ALA A 194 -23.60 7.32 -21.91
N SER A 195 -24.51 6.37 -21.86
CA SER A 195 -25.58 6.13 -22.84
C SER A 195 -26.96 6.27 -22.19
#